data_9b86a821690ba78372cb6a890ec56b55
#
_entry.id   9b86a821690ba78372cb6a890ec56b55
#
_cell.length_a   1.000
_cell.length_b   1.000
_cell.length_c   1.000
_cell.angle_alpha   90.00
_cell.angle_beta   90.00
_cell.angle_gamma   90.00
#
_symmetry.space_group_name_H-M   'P 1'
#
loop_
_entity.id
_entity.type
_entity.pdbx_description
1 polymer ?
#
loop_
_entity_poly.entity_id
_entity_poly.type
_entity_poly.pdbx_seq_one_letter_code
_entity_poly.pdbx_strand_id
1 'polypeptide(L)'
;MFPAMLNIGLGLRRGLLPELLAMEAGAVDFLECAPENWIAVGGAYGKGLAQLAERFAVTCHGLSLSLGGIAPLDRHFLEQTRQFLDRYQVRLYSEHLSYCSDDGHLYDLMPIPFTEEAVHHVAARIRQAQEQLERRIAVENISYYAAPYQAMSELDFIRAVLEEADCDLLLDVNNVYVNACNHGYDAQQFLAGLPPARVTGMHVAGHYDEAPDLKVDTHGAAVKEDVWALYASACVRFGVKPTVLERDFNYPPLAELLAETARMRAVQCAAGGQADE
;
A
#
# COMPACT_ATOMS: atom_id res chain seq x y z
N MET A 1 15.03 -5.98 -19.57
CA MET A 1 15.45 -4.80 -18.79
C MET A 1 14.16 -4.09 -18.43
N PHE A 2 13.79 -4.04 -17.14
CA PHE A 2 12.57 -3.38 -16.69
C PHE A 2 12.72 -1.86 -16.86
N PRO A 3 11.59 -1.11 -17.04
CA PRO A 3 11.64 0.35 -17.16
C PRO A 3 12.33 0.97 -15.95
N ALA A 4 13.07 2.04 -16.20
CA ALA A 4 13.84 2.72 -15.15
C ALA A 4 12.95 3.33 -14.07
N MET A 5 11.71 3.67 -14.41
CA MET A 5 10.70 4.21 -13.51
C MET A 5 9.49 3.27 -13.46
N LEU A 6 9.04 2.97 -12.24
CA LEU A 6 7.79 2.27 -11.97
C LEU A 6 6.74 3.35 -11.69
N ASN A 7 5.79 3.54 -12.59
CA ASN A 7 4.78 4.57 -12.42
C ASN A 7 3.42 3.98 -12.06
N ILE A 8 2.94 3.02 -12.86
CA ILE A 8 1.59 2.47 -12.73
C ILE A 8 1.66 0.97 -12.51
N GLY A 9 1.11 0.52 -11.40
CA GLY A 9 1.01 -0.87 -11.00
C GLY A 9 -0.43 -1.36 -10.89
N LEU A 10 -0.56 -2.68 -10.87
CA LEU A 10 -1.81 -3.38 -10.61
C LEU A 10 -1.59 -4.47 -9.57
N GLY A 11 -2.54 -4.62 -8.65
CA GLY A 11 -2.51 -5.69 -7.66
C GLY A 11 -2.55 -7.08 -8.30
N LEU A 12 -1.53 -7.91 -8.03
CA LEU A 12 -1.46 -9.30 -8.46
C LEU A 12 -2.28 -10.17 -7.51
N ARG A 13 -3.47 -10.52 -7.91
CA ARG A 13 -4.37 -11.41 -7.17
C ARG A 13 -4.50 -12.75 -7.90
N ARG A 14 -4.59 -13.86 -7.15
CA ARG A 14 -4.68 -15.21 -7.76
C ARG A 14 -5.89 -15.36 -8.69
N GLY A 15 -6.99 -14.67 -8.38
CA GLY A 15 -8.20 -14.66 -9.23
C GLY A 15 -7.99 -14.04 -10.60
N LEU A 16 -7.03 -13.12 -10.73
CA LEU A 16 -6.70 -12.44 -12.00
C LEU A 16 -5.53 -13.11 -12.75
N LEU A 17 -4.91 -14.14 -12.18
CA LEU A 17 -3.69 -14.72 -12.74
C LEU A 17 -3.80 -15.13 -14.22
N PRO A 18 -4.86 -15.82 -14.67
CA PRO A 18 -4.99 -16.19 -16.10
C PRO A 18 -5.04 -14.98 -17.03
N GLU A 19 -5.75 -13.92 -16.63
CA GLU A 19 -5.86 -12.69 -17.41
C GLU A 19 -4.56 -11.91 -17.43
N LEU A 20 -3.86 -11.82 -16.29
CA LEU A 20 -2.55 -11.17 -16.18
C LEU A 20 -1.48 -11.89 -17.01
N LEU A 21 -1.52 -13.22 -17.07
CA LEU A 21 -0.61 -14.00 -17.92
C LEU A 21 -0.85 -13.71 -19.42
N ALA A 22 -2.09 -13.43 -19.82
CA ALA A 22 -2.45 -13.06 -21.18
C ALA A 22 -2.28 -11.56 -21.48
N MET A 23 -2.08 -10.72 -20.46
CA MET A 23 -1.96 -9.27 -20.60
C MET A 23 -0.70 -8.90 -21.42
N GLU A 24 -0.82 -7.89 -22.28
CA GLU A 24 0.31 -7.38 -23.08
C GLU A 24 1.33 -6.64 -22.19
N ALA A 25 2.60 -6.72 -22.59
CA ALA A 25 3.64 -5.95 -21.93
C ALA A 25 3.43 -4.45 -22.15
N GLY A 26 3.60 -3.65 -21.11
CA GLY A 26 3.42 -2.19 -21.15
C GLY A 26 2.00 -1.70 -20.81
N ALA A 27 1.04 -2.59 -20.60
CA ALA A 27 -0.27 -2.21 -20.07
C ALA A 27 -0.14 -1.59 -18.67
N VAL A 28 0.72 -2.16 -17.84
CA VAL A 28 1.20 -1.60 -16.57
C VAL A 28 2.72 -1.70 -16.49
N ASP A 29 3.35 -0.96 -15.58
CA ASP A 29 4.80 -0.94 -15.44
C ASP A 29 5.28 -2.03 -14.45
N PHE A 30 4.45 -2.38 -13.47
CA PHE A 30 4.76 -3.37 -12.45
C PHE A 30 3.50 -4.05 -11.90
N LEU A 31 3.72 -5.13 -11.15
CA LEU A 31 2.66 -5.84 -10.42
C LEU A 31 3.01 -5.85 -8.93
N GLU A 32 2.00 -5.73 -8.08
CA GLU A 32 2.18 -5.82 -6.64
C GLU A 32 1.54 -7.07 -6.06
N CYS A 33 2.26 -7.78 -5.21
CA CYS A 33 1.73 -8.95 -4.51
C CYS A 33 2.05 -8.94 -3.01
N ALA A 34 1.21 -9.60 -2.22
CA ALA A 34 1.50 -9.90 -0.84
C ALA A 34 2.39 -11.15 -0.75
N PRO A 35 3.62 -11.06 -0.21
CA PRO A 35 4.55 -12.20 -0.14
C PRO A 35 3.91 -13.44 0.51
N GLU A 36 3.10 -13.26 1.54
CA GLU A 36 2.40 -14.31 2.28
C GLU A 36 1.59 -15.23 1.39
N ASN A 37 1.00 -14.67 0.34
CA ASN A 37 0.18 -15.39 -0.61
C ASN A 37 0.99 -16.22 -1.59
N TRP A 38 2.33 -16.05 -1.65
CA TRP A 38 3.18 -16.64 -2.68
C TRP A 38 4.41 -17.38 -2.13
N ILE A 39 4.84 -17.09 -0.90
CA ILE A 39 5.88 -17.85 -0.21
C ILE A 39 5.46 -19.31 -0.13
N ALA A 40 6.35 -20.23 -0.50
CA ALA A 40 6.13 -21.68 -0.56
C ALA A 40 5.02 -22.14 -1.52
N VAL A 41 4.47 -21.26 -2.37
CA VAL A 41 3.46 -21.63 -3.38
C VAL A 41 4.14 -22.19 -4.62
N GLY A 42 3.85 -23.46 -4.90
CA GLY A 42 4.31 -24.18 -6.11
C GLY A 42 3.21 -24.35 -7.17
N GLY A 43 3.40 -25.36 -8.03
CA GLY A 43 2.40 -25.74 -9.04
C GLY A 43 2.13 -24.64 -10.07
N ALA A 44 0.86 -24.52 -10.51
CA ALA A 44 0.46 -23.56 -11.54
C ALA A 44 0.62 -22.11 -11.07
N TYR A 45 0.28 -21.82 -9.81
CA TYR A 45 0.38 -20.46 -9.26
C TYR A 45 1.83 -19.99 -9.13
N GLY A 46 2.74 -20.80 -8.59
CA GLY A 46 4.15 -20.43 -8.49
C GLY A 46 4.82 -20.27 -9.85
N LYS A 47 4.45 -21.11 -10.85
CA LYS A 47 4.89 -20.94 -12.23
C LYS A 47 4.34 -19.66 -12.84
N GLY A 48 3.07 -19.35 -12.61
CA GLY A 48 2.45 -18.13 -13.11
C GLY A 48 3.12 -16.86 -12.56
N LEU A 49 3.39 -16.81 -11.26
CA LEU A 49 4.15 -15.71 -10.68
C LEU A 49 5.54 -15.57 -11.33
N ALA A 50 6.27 -16.67 -11.49
CA ALA A 50 7.59 -16.62 -12.11
C ALA A 50 7.53 -16.07 -13.55
N GLN A 51 6.55 -16.51 -14.36
CA GLN A 51 6.34 -16.00 -15.73
C GLN A 51 5.99 -14.51 -15.75
N LEU A 52 5.18 -14.04 -14.81
CA LEU A 52 4.85 -12.60 -14.68
C LEU A 52 6.08 -11.79 -14.27
N ALA A 53 6.88 -12.29 -13.33
CA ALA A 53 8.11 -11.62 -12.88
C ALA A 53 9.22 -11.54 -13.94
N GLU A 54 9.16 -12.38 -14.98
CA GLU A 54 10.05 -12.25 -16.16
C GLU A 54 9.63 -11.08 -17.07
N ARG A 55 8.36 -10.66 -16.99
CA ARG A 55 7.76 -9.65 -17.88
C ARG A 55 7.52 -8.32 -17.21
N PHE A 56 7.23 -8.33 -15.93
CA PHE A 56 6.90 -7.16 -15.12
C PHE A 56 7.81 -7.07 -13.90
N ALA A 57 8.18 -5.87 -13.50
CA ALA A 57 8.76 -5.66 -12.19
C ALA A 57 7.74 -6.05 -11.10
N VAL A 58 8.21 -6.49 -9.96
CA VAL A 58 7.37 -6.86 -8.82
C VAL A 58 7.66 -5.93 -7.65
N THR A 59 6.59 -5.38 -7.06
CA THR A 59 6.60 -4.78 -5.72
C THR A 59 5.86 -5.68 -4.76
N CYS A 60 6.06 -5.48 -3.47
CA CYS A 60 5.40 -6.28 -2.46
C CYS A 60 4.79 -5.41 -1.37
N HIS A 61 3.56 -5.74 -1.01
CA HIS A 61 2.84 -5.19 0.12
C HIS A 61 2.44 -6.31 1.06
N GLY A 62 3.00 -6.32 2.27
CA GLY A 62 2.84 -7.37 3.27
C GLY A 62 1.56 -7.20 4.08
N LEU A 63 1.05 -8.34 4.57
CA LEU A 63 -0.23 -8.42 5.28
C LEU A 63 -0.08 -8.85 6.75
N SER A 64 1.10 -9.34 7.16
CA SER A 64 1.16 -10.22 8.34
C SER A 64 2.17 -9.83 9.40
N LEU A 65 3.02 -8.82 9.22
CA LEU A 65 4.01 -8.45 10.23
C LEU A 65 3.38 -7.91 11.52
N SER A 66 2.15 -7.39 11.44
CA SER A 66 1.44 -6.88 12.63
C SER A 66 2.33 -5.92 13.43
N LEU A 67 2.80 -4.84 12.76
CA LEU A 67 3.81 -3.90 13.31
C LEU A 67 3.38 -3.28 14.63
N GLY A 68 2.06 -3.08 14.84
CA GLY A 68 1.49 -2.60 16.10
C GLY A 68 1.23 -3.69 17.14
N GLY A 69 1.45 -4.97 16.81
CA GLY A 69 1.19 -6.09 17.70
C GLY A 69 2.18 -6.17 18.87
N ILE A 70 1.79 -6.88 19.94
CA ILE A 70 2.63 -7.07 21.14
C ILE A 70 3.49 -8.32 21.07
N ALA A 71 3.06 -9.36 20.32
CA ALA A 71 3.84 -10.56 20.11
C ALA A 71 5.17 -10.26 19.37
N PRO A 72 6.26 -10.98 19.64
CA PRO A 72 7.50 -10.83 18.89
C PRO A 72 7.29 -11.00 17.38
N LEU A 73 8.05 -10.28 16.55
CA LEU A 73 8.05 -10.50 15.11
C LEU A 73 8.52 -11.94 14.80
N ASP A 74 7.80 -12.60 13.88
CA ASP A 74 8.18 -13.94 13.42
C ASP A 74 9.45 -13.86 12.55
N ARG A 75 10.58 -14.25 13.14
CA ARG A 75 11.88 -14.24 12.45
C ARG A 75 11.94 -15.21 11.28
N HIS A 76 11.23 -16.33 11.38
CA HIS A 76 11.21 -17.31 10.28
C HIS A 76 10.45 -16.75 9.08
N PHE A 77 9.30 -16.13 9.34
CA PHE A 77 8.54 -15.46 8.31
C PHE A 77 9.31 -14.28 7.67
N LEU A 78 9.98 -13.45 8.47
CA LEU A 78 10.83 -12.37 7.95
C LEU A 78 11.96 -12.90 7.06
N GLU A 79 12.61 -14.00 7.43
CA GLU A 79 13.64 -14.62 6.59
C GLU A 79 13.07 -15.16 5.27
N GLN A 80 11.89 -15.81 5.31
CA GLN A 80 11.20 -16.26 4.09
C GLN A 80 10.80 -15.09 3.20
N THR A 81 10.32 -14.00 3.81
CA THR A 81 9.98 -12.77 3.10
C THR A 81 11.23 -12.17 2.46
N ARG A 82 12.35 -12.03 3.18
CA ARG A 82 13.62 -11.53 2.64
C ARG A 82 14.05 -12.35 1.40
N GLN A 83 14.04 -13.68 1.51
CA GLN A 83 14.38 -14.57 0.39
C GLN A 83 13.45 -14.40 -0.82
N PHE A 84 12.16 -14.18 -0.57
CA PHE A 84 11.18 -13.91 -1.61
C PHE A 84 11.47 -12.56 -2.31
N LEU A 85 11.70 -11.52 -1.54
CA LEU A 85 12.01 -10.19 -2.06
C LEU A 85 13.30 -10.17 -2.89
N ASP A 86 14.34 -10.89 -2.44
CA ASP A 86 15.61 -11.03 -3.15
C ASP A 86 15.44 -11.82 -4.46
N ARG A 87 14.71 -12.93 -4.40
CA ARG A 87 14.43 -13.78 -5.57
C ARG A 87 13.77 -13.00 -6.71
N TYR A 88 12.79 -12.15 -6.40
CA TYR A 88 12.04 -11.38 -7.39
C TYR A 88 12.59 -9.97 -7.59
N GLN A 89 13.74 -9.64 -6.97
CA GLN A 89 14.40 -8.33 -7.07
C GLN A 89 13.45 -7.18 -6.73
N VAL A 90 12.64 -7.38 -5.69
CA VAL A 90 11.63 -6.43 -5.24
C VAL A 90 12.31 -5.14 -4.77
N ARG A 91 11.91 -4.01 -5.35
CA ARG A 91 12.48 -2.69 -5.06
C ARG A 91 11.72 -1.93 -3.98
N LEU A 92 10.42 -2.17 -3.87
CA LEU A 92 9.54 -1.56 -2.88
C LEU A 92 8.86 -2.67 -2.10
N TYR A 93 9.04 -2.67 -0.79
CA TYR A 93 8.32 -3.50 0.14
C TYR A 93 7.67 -2.60 1.19
N SER A 94 6.41 -2.83 1.45
CA SER A 94 5.61 -2.10 2.42
C SER A 94 4.80 -3.03 3.32
N GLU A 95 4.35 -2.51 4.44
CA GLU A 95 3.50 -3.18 5.42
C GLU A 95 2.48 -2.22 6.00
N HIS A 96 1.37 -2.73 6.50
CA HIS A 96 0.35 -1.92 7.16
C HIS A 96 0.82 -1.36 8.50
N LEU A 97 0.54 -0.08 8.75
CA LEU A 97 0.73 0.55 10.06
C LEU A 97 -0.43 0.18 10.99
N SER A 98 -0.51 -1.09 11.36
CA SER A 98 -1.62 -1.69 12.08
C SER A 98 -1.17 -2.85 12.94
N TYR A 99 -2.10 -3.44 13.68
CA TYR A 99 -1.94 -4.79 14.20
C TYR A 99 -3.04 -5.71 13.65
N CYS A 100 -2.70 -6.96 13.37
CA CYS A 100 -3.60 -7.96 12.82
C CYS A 100 -3.39 -9.36 13.44
N SER A 101 -2.55 -9.48 14.44
CA SER A 101 -2.27 -10.75 15.12
C SER A 101 -1.83 -10.53 16.55
N ASP A 102 -2.14 -11.54 17.37
CA ASP A 102 -1.65 -11.77 18.72
C ASP A 102 -1.42 -13.29 18.88
N ASP A 103 -2.12 -13.96 19.78
CA ASP A 103 -2.12 -15.45 19.84
C ASP A 103 -2.83 -16.10 18.63
N GLY A 104 -3.55 -15.32 17.85
CA GLY A 104 -4.25 -15.68 16.61
C GLY A 104 -4.13 -14.62 15.55
N HIS A 105 -4.67 -14.90 14.36
CA HIS A 105 -4.69 -13.95 13.26
C HIS A 105 -6.08 -13.32 13.12
N LEU A 106 -6.12 -11.99 13.02
CA LEU A 106 -7.31 -11.22 12.65
C LEU A 106 -7.34 -11.05 11.12
N TYR A 107 -8.54 -11.13 10.55
CA TYR A 107 -8.72 -10.88 9.12
C TYR A 107 -8.92 -9.41 8.79
N ASP A 108 -8.92 -8.55 9.82
CA ASP A 108 -9.03 -7.11 9.71
C ASP A 108 -7.78 -6.41 10.27
N LEU A 109 -7.52 -5.22 9.77
CA LEU A 109 -6.48 -4.34 10.27
C LEU A 109 -7.02 -3.53 11.44
N MET A 110 -6.36 -3.62 12.59
CA MET A 110 -6.76 -2.90 13.77
C MET A 110 -5.89 -1.66 13.98
N PRO A 111 -6.50 -0.51 14.31
CA PRO A 111 -5.74 0.72 14.52
C PRO A 111 -4.89 0.65 15.79
N ILE A 112 -3.69 1.18 15.69
CA ILE A 112 -2.77 1.37 16.80
C ILE A 112 -3.25 2.59 17.62
N PRO A 113 -3.15 2.61 18.96
CA PRO A 113 -3.38 3.83 19.73
C PRO A 113 -2.41 4.94 19.32
N PHE A 114 -2.91 6.16 19.10
CA PHE A 114 -2.07 7.29 18.69
C PHE A 114 -1.45 7.95 19.92
N THR A 115 -0.42 7.31 20.47
CA THR A 115 0.31 7.75 21.67
C THR A 115 1.81 7.71 21.44
N GLU A 116 2.57 8.42 22.29
CA GLU A 116 4.03 8.42 22.23
C GLU A 116 4.62 7.03 22.50
N GLU A 117 4.04 6.29 23.43
CA GLU A 117 4.46 4.92 23.75
C GLU A 117 4.26 3.98 22.55
N ALA A 118 3.15 4.15 21.83
CA ALA A 118 2.89 3.37 20.62
C ALA A 118 3.85 3.75 19.48
N VAL A 119 4.22 5.02 19.34
CA VAL A 119 5.27 5.46 18.39
C VAL A 119 6.57 4.71 18.69
N HIS A 120 7.06 4.75 19.93
CA HIS A 120 8.29 4.06 20.32
C HIS A 120 8.23 2.55 20.07
N HIS A 121 7.11 1.92 20.43
CA HIS A 121 6.91 0.48 20.24
C HIS A 121 6.96 0.10 18.77
N VAL A 122 6.17 0.78 17.93
CA VAL A 122 6.06 0.49 16.49
C VAL A 122 7.37 0.80 15.76
N ALA A 123 7.99 1.94 16.06
CA ALA A 123 9.26 2.32 15.47
C ALA A 123 10.38 1.30 15.77
N ALA A 124 10.42 0.77 17.00
CA ALA A 124 11.37 -0.29 17.34
C ALA A 124 11.15 -1.56 16.52
N ARG A 125 9.88 -1.95 16.29
CA ARG A 125 9.52 -3.13 15.50
C ARG A 125 9.82 -2.92 14.01
N ILE A 126 9.56 -1.74 13.47
CA ILE A 126 9.92 -1.39 12.09
C ILE A 126 11.44 -1.49 11.91
N ARG A 127 12.23 -0.91 12.82
CA ARG A 127 13.70 -1.03 12.77
C ARG A 127 14.15 -2.50 12.79
N GLN A 128 13.56 -3.32 13.67
CA GLN A 128 13.86 -4.75 13.72
C GLN A 128 13.50 -5.47 12.41
N ALA A 129 12.36 -5.15 11.80
CA ALA A 129 11.96 -5.70 10.51
C ALA A 129 12.95 -5.26 9.41
N GLN A 130 13.31 -3.98 9.35
CA GLN A 130 14.28 -3.44 8.39
C GLN A 130 15.65 -4.13 8.50
N GLU A 131 16.13 -4.34 9.74
CA GLU A 131 17.38 -5.05 10.00
C GLU A 131 17.34 -6.50 9.49
N GLN A 132 16.26 -7.24 9.76
CA GLN A 132 16.14 -8.63 9.32
C GLN A 132 15.89 -8.78 7.82
N LEU A 133 15.16 -7.84 7.22
CA LEU A 133 14.91 -7.80 5.78
C LEU A 133 16.09 -7.22 4.99
N GLU A 134 17.08 -6.63 5.68
CA GLU A 134 18.25 -5.96 5.10
C GLU A 134 17.85 -4.85 4.11
N ARG A 135 16.73 -4.17 4.37
CA ARG A 135 16.20 -3.10 3.52
C ARG A 135 15.30 -2.12 4.28
N ARG A 136 15.23 -0.92 3.76
CA ARG A 136 14.24 0.06 4.17
C ARG A 136 12.86 -0.40 3.72
N ILE A 137 11.85 -0.24 4.57
CA ILE A 137 10.46 -0.54 4.26
C ILE A 137 9.62 0.73 4.26
N ALA A 138 8.47 0.69 3.59
CA ALA A 138 7.43 1.67 3.74
C ALA A 138 6.32 1.14 4.66
N VAL A 139 5.65 2.03 5.38
CA VAL A 139 4.44 1.70 6.12
C VAL A 139 3.24 2.40 5.49
N GLU A 140 2.10 1.73 5.48
CA GLU A 140 0.88 2.26 4.90
C GLU A 140 -0.05 2.84 5.97
N ASN A 141 -0.65 4.00 5.67
CA ASN A 141 -1.76 4.55 6.45
C ASN A 141 -3.03 3.73 6.21
N ILE A 142 -3.52 3.05 7.23
CA ILE A 142 -4.72 2.22 7.14
C ILE A 142 -6.01 3.04 7.32
N SER A 143 -7.13 2.50 6.83
CA SER A 143 -8.46 2.94 7.25
C SER A 143 -8.80 2.38 8.63
N TYR A 144 -9.57 3.13 9.44
CA TYR A 144 -10.05 2.67 10.73
C TYR A 144 -11.42 3.28 11.07
N TYR A 145 -12.19 2.59 11.91
CA TYR A 145 -13.57 2.98 12.27
C TYR A 145 -13.70 3.42 13.72
N ALA A 146 -12.75 3.06 14.56
CA ALA A 146 -12.67 3.50 15.93
C ALA A 146 -11.21 3.53 16.38
N ALA A 147 -10.75 4.65 16.87
CA ALA A 147 -9.42 4.73 17.49
C ALA A 147 -9.53 4.32 18.96
N PRO A 148 -8.71 3.38 19.45
CA PRO A 148 -8.78 2.91 20.82
C PRO A 148 -8.43 4.02 21.83
N TYR A 149 -7.44 4.86 21.50
CA TYR A 149 -7.06 6.05 22.25
C TYR A 149 -6.20 6.99 21.39
N GLN A 150 -6.41 8.29 21.54
CA GLN A 150 -5.70 9.32 20.78
C GLN A 150 -5.17 10.41 21.72
N ALA A 151 -3.88 10.42 21.97
CA ALA A 151 -3.18 11.52 22.63
C ALA A 151 -2.62 12.53 21.61
N MET A 152 -2.54 12.14 20.33
CA MET A 152 -2.13 12.97 19.20
C MET A 152 -3.01 12.67 17.99
N SER A 153 -2.93 13.49 16.95
CA SER A 153 -3.64 13.23 15.67
C SER A 153 -3.02 12.03 14.94
N GLU A 154 -3.82 11.40 14.05
CA GLU A 154 -3.31 10.37 13.14
C GLU A 154 -2.10 10.86 12.34
N LEU A 155 -2.18 12.07 11.80
CA LEU A 155 -1.09 12.69 11.04
C LEU A 155 0.19 12.83 11.88
N ASP A 156 0.09 13.29 13.12
CA ASP A 156 1.25 13.44 14.00
C ASP A 156 1.83 12.08 14.40
N PHE A 157 0.97 11.08 14.62
CA PHE A 157 1.39 9.71 14.88
C PHE A 157 2.18 9.13 13.70
N ILE A 158 1.65 9.22 12.48
CA ILE A 158 2.36 8.74 11.27
C ILE A 158 3.71 9.45 11.14
N ARG A 159 3.73 10.78 11.26
CA ARG A 159 4.98 11.56 11.15
C ARG A 159 6.01 11.13 12.18
N ALA A 160 5.60 10.95 13.43
CA ALA A 160 6.48 10.52 14.52
C ALA A 160 7.05 9.12 14.26
N VAL A 161 6.20 8.18 13.80
CA VAL A 161 6.66 6.82 13.42
C VAL A 161 7.67 6.87 12.28
N LEU A 162 7.38 7.62 11.20
CA LEU A 162 8.28 7.74 10.05
C LEU A 162 9.65 8.32 10.44
N GLU A 163 9.65 9.31 11.32
CA GLU A 163 10.87 9.96 11.81
C GLU A 163 11.66 9.01 12.71
N GLU A 164 11.02 8.42 13.72
CA GLU A 164 11.71 7.59 14.71
C GLU A 164 12.17 6.24 14.15
N ALA A 165 11.37 5.61 13.30
CA ALA A 165 11.72 4.34 12.66
C ALA A 165 12.73 4.51 11.52
N ASP A 166 12.88 5.72 10.99
CA ASP A 166 13.57 6.02 9.74
C ASP A 166 13.08 5.11 8.60
N CYS A 167 11.76 5.06 8.41
CA CYS A 167 11.09 4.31 7.34
C CYS A 167 10.39 5.25 6.36
N ASP A 168 9.85 4.68 5.29
CA ASP A 168 9.11 5.42 4.27
C ASP A 168 7.60 5.25 4.44
N LEU A 169 6.82 5.98 3.65
CA LEU A 169 5.37 5.91 3.60
C LEU A 169 4.92 5.37 2.24
N LEU A 170 4.10 4.34 2.28
CA LEU A 170 3.17 3.99 1.21
C LEU A 170 1.87 4.73 1.49
N LEU A 171 1.56 5.74 0.68
CA LEU A 171 0.39 6.56 0.87
C LEU A 171 -0.83 5.91 0.20
N ASP A 172 -1.74 5.34 0.98
CA ASP A 172 -3.05 4.99 0.45
C ASP A 172 -3.98 6.21 0.47
N VAL A 173 -4.31 6.65 -0.76
CA VAL A 173 -5.14 7.84 -0.99
C VAL A 173 -6.61 7.57 -0.68
N ASN A 174 -7.10 6.33 -0.91
CA ASN A 174 -8.45 5.94 -0.56
C ASN A 174 -8.64 5.94 0.97
N ASN A 175 -7.66 5.43 1.73
CA ASN A 175 -7.71 5.39 3.18
C ASN A 175 -7.69 6.80 3.79
N VAL A 176 -6.93 7.74 3.21
CA VAL A 176 -7.02 9.15 3.60
C VAL A 176 -8.42 9.70 3.38
N TYR A 177 -9.05 9.41 2.23
CA TYR A 177 -10.40 9.86 1.95
C TYR A 177 -11.44 9.23 2.88
N VAL A 178 -11.37 7.91 3.06
CA VAL A 178 -12.26 7.16 3.97
C VAL A 178 -12.17 7.70 5.39
N ASN A 179 -10.96 7.84 5.92
CA ASN A 179 -10.74 8.36 7.27
C ASN A 179 -11.19 9.83 7.41
N ALA A 180 -10.93 10.67 6.40
CA ALA A 180 -11.39 12.06 6.40
C ALA A 180 -12.92 12.16 6.52
N CYS A 181 -13.65 11.33 5.77
CA CYS A 181 -15.11 11.25 5.88
C CYS A 181 -15.57 10.72 7.25
N ASN A 182 -14.98 9.61 7.70
CA ASN A 182 -15.42 8.92 8.91
C ASN A 182 -15.07 9.65 10.20
N HIS A 183 -13.98 10.41 10.21
CA HIS A 183 -13.47 11.11 11.41
C HIS A 183 -13.56 12.64 11.31
N GLY A 184 -14.05 13.17 10.19
CA GLY A 184 -14.39 14.59 10.04
C GLY A 184 -13.19 15.52 9.96
N TYR A 185 -12.10 15.10 9.33
CA TYR A 185 -10.94 15.95 9.05
C TYR A 185 -10.80 16.29 7.56
N ASP A 186 -9.99 17.28 7.23
CA ASP A 186 -9.73 17.69 5.85
C ASP A 186 -8.62 16.84 5.22
N ALA A 187 -8.97 16.05 4.20
CA ALA A 187 -8.03 15.19 3.48
C ALA A 187 -6.89 15.97 2.79
N GLN A 188 -7.14 17.18 2.30
CA GLN A 188 -6.12 18.02 1.68
C GLN A 188 -5.11 18.54 2.72
N GLN A 189 -5.60 18.94 3.90
CA GLN A 189 -4.73 19.33 5.00
C GLN A 189 -3.91 18.14 5.52
N PHE A 190 -4.50 16.95 5.55
CA PHE A 190 -3.78 15.72 5.89
C PHE A 190 -2.62 15.48 4.92
N LEU A 191 -2.88 15.49 3.61
CA LEU A 191 -1.83 15.38 2.59
C LEU A 191 -0.76 16.48 2.76
N ALA A 192 -1.20 17.73 3.02
CA ALA A 192 -0.29 18.85 3.21
C ALA A 192 0.66 18.67 4.41
N GLY A 193 0.25 17.94 5.44
CA GLY A 193 1.04 17.66 6.64
C GLY A 193 2.04 16.52 6.49
N LEU A 194 1.90 15.65 5.50
CA LEU A 194 2.81 14.53 5.29
C LEU A 194 4.18 14.98 4.76
N PRO A 195 5.29 14.33 5.16
CA PRO A 195 6.64 14.66 4.70
C PRO A 195 6.87 14.14 3.27
N PRO A 196 7.04 15.02 2.24
CA PRO A 196 7.13 14.59 0.85
C PRO A 196 8.31 13.64 0.56
N ALA A 197 9.41 13.80 1.27
CA ALA A 197 10.60 12.97 1.09
C ALA A 197 10.41 11.51 1.54
N ARG A 198 9.37 11.24 2.33
CA ARG A 198 9.07 9.89 2.85
C ARG A 198 8.05 9.13 2.01
N VAL A 199 7.28 9.79 1.16
CA VAL A 199 6.32 9.11 0.28
C VAL A 199 7.07 8.45 -0.87
N THR A 200 7.10 7.12 -0.89
CA THR A 200 7.84 6.32 -1.88
C THR A 200 6.96 5.53 -2.83
N GLY A 201 5.68 5.38 -2.49
CA GLY A 201 4.65 4.74 -3.31
C GLY A 201 3.28 5.22 -2.90
N MET A 202 2.27 4.90 -3.71
CA MET A 202 0.88 5.21 -3.43
C MET A 202 -0.02 4.02 -3.77
N HIS A 203 -1.14 3.90 -3.05
CA HIS A 203 -2.28 3.07 -3.42
C HIS A 203 -3.48 3.94 -3.79
N VAL A 204 -4.26 3.46 -4.75
CA VAL A 204 -5.55 4.01 -5.15
C VAL A 204 -6.54 2.86 -5.24
N ALA A 205 -7.66 2.97 -4.53
CA ALA A 205 -8.69 1.95 -4.44
C ALA A 205 -10.09 2.55 -4.44
N GLY A 206 -11.09 1.71 -4.52
CA GLY A 206 -12.49 2.09 -4.35
C GLY A 206 -13.04 1.59 -3.02
N HIS A 207 -14.00 2.32 -2.48
CA HIS A 207 -14.66 2.03 -1.23
C HIS A 207 -16.18 1.91 -1.39
N TYR A 208 -16.87 1.43 -0.36
CA TYR A 208 -18.33 1.38 -0.29
C TYR A 208 -18.87 2.56 0.56
N ASP A 209 -19.94 3.20 0.06
CA ASP A 209 -20.65 4.23 0.79
C ASP A 209 -21.78 3.58 1.60
N GLU A 210 -21.58 3.37 2.89
CA GLU A 210 -22.62 2.89 3.78
C GLU A 210 -23.61 4.02 4.13
N ALA A 211 -23.07 5.23 4.37
CA ALA A 211 -23.84 6.44 4.62
C ALA A 211 -23.08 7.67 4.09
N PRO A 212 -23.71 8.86 4.03
CA PRO A 212 -23.00 10.08 3.65
C PRO A 212 -21.74 10.38 4.48
N ASP A 213 -21.76 10.03 5.75
CA ASP A 213 -20.72 10.23 6.75
C ASP A 213 -20.02 8.92 7.20
N LEU A 214 -20.27 7.80 6.49
CA LEU A 214 -19.66 6.52 6.75
C LEU A 214 -19.24 5.84 5.45
N LYS A 215 -17.93 5.70 5.28
CA LYS A 215 -17.31 4.97 4.18
C LYS A 215 -16.69 3.69 4.70
N VAL A 216 -16.84 2.60 3.94
CA VAL A 216 -16.23 1.31 4.26
C VAL A 216 -15.15 1.03 3.24
N ASP A 217 -13.92 0.92 3.72
CA ASP A 217 -12.78 0.59 2.93
C ASP A 217 -12.85 -0.88 2.50
N THR A 218 -13.15 -1.10 1.26
CA THR A 218 -13.41 -2.45 0.75
C THR A 218 -12.44 -2.89 -0.32
N HIS A 219 -11.84 -1.94 -1.05
CA HIS A 219 -11.06 -2.23 -2.26
C HIS A 219 -11.77 -3.15 -3.26
N GLY A 220 -13.11 -3.17 -3.22
CA GLY A 220 -13.98 -4.04 -4.03
C GLY A 220 -14.85 -3.30 -5.04
N ALA A 221 -14.63 -2.00 -5.23
CA ALA A 221 -15.38 -1.12 -6.13
C ALA A 221 -14.46 -0.31 -7.05
N ALA A 222 -15.01 0.30 -8.09
CA ALA A 222 -14.28 1.27 -8.91
C ALA A 222 -13.87 2.50 -8.07
N VAL A 223 -12.75 3.11 -8.43
CA VAL A 223 -12.25 4.33 -7.77
C VAL A 223 -13.21 5.48 -8.01
N LYS A 224 -13.58 6.19 -6.95
CA LYS A 224 -14.56 7.29 -7.00
C LYS A 224 -13.90 8.63 -7.36
N GLU A 225 -14.72 9.55 -7.87
CA GLU A 225 -14.24 10.85 -8.35
C GLU A 225 -13.51 11.65 -7.27
N ASP A 226 -13.99 11.60 -6.02
CA ASP A 226 -13.34 12.31 -4.91
C ASP A 226 -11.95 11.74 -4.61
N VAL A 227 -11.78 10.40 -4.71
CA VAL A 227 -10.47 9.75 -4.57
C VAL A 227 -9.56 10.11 -5.75
N TRP A 228 -10.09 10.16 -6.99
CA TRP A 228 -9.34 10.63 -8.15
C TRP A 228 -8.85 12.08 -7.98
N ALA A 229 -9.70 12.97 -7.46
CA ALA A 229 -9.32 14.36 -7.19
C ALA A 229 -8.23 14.45 -6.10
N LEU A 230 -8.35 13.63 -5.05
CA LEU A 230 -7.35 13.57 -3.99
C LEU A 230 -6.02 12.98 -4.49
N TYR A 231 -6.07 11.97 -5.36
CA TYR A 231 -4.88 11.41 -6.00
C TYR A 231 -4.16 12.43 -6.88
N ALA A 232 -4.91 13.23 -7.65
CA ALA A 232 -4.31 14.32 -8.42
C ALA A 232 -3.57 15.32 -7.52
N SER A 233 -4.17 15.69 -6.39
CA SER A 233 -3.52 16.56 -5.39
C SER A 233 -2.27 15.91 -4.79
N ALA A 234 -2.31 14.60 -4.51
CA ALA A 234 -1.15 13.86 -4.03
C ALA A 234 -0.02 13.84 -5.06
N CYS A 235 -0.32 13.62 -6.35
CA CYS A 235 0.67 13.66 -7.43
C CYS A 235 1.34 15.04 -7.56
N VAL A 236 0.58 16.12 -7.46
CA VAL A 236 1.13 17.49 -7.47
C VAL A 236 2.04 17.72 -6.27
N ARG A 237 1.62 17.30 -5.09
CA ARG A 237 2.36 17.55 -3.85
C ARG A 237 3.63 16.70 -3.70
N PHE A 238 3.56 15.42 -4.02
CA PHE A 238 4.64 14.46 -3.75
C PHE A 238 5.46 14.13 -5.00
N GLY A 239 5.05 14.62 -6.16
CA GLY A 239 5.57 14.21 -7.46
C GLY A 239 5.03 12.84 -7.87
N VAL A 240 5.38 12.43 -9.09
CA VAL A 240 5.00 11.11 -9.61
C VAL A 240 5.70 10.02 -8.81
N LYS A 241 4.93 9.11 -8.26
CA LYS A 241 5.40 7.95 -7.47
C LYS A 241 4.86 6.65 -8.07
N PRO A 242 5.54 5.52 -7.85
CA PRO A 242 4.93 4.21 -8.11
C PRO A 242 3.54 4.14 -7.46
N THR A 243 2.52 3.89 -8.26
CA THR A 243 1.14 3.87 -7.76
C THR A 243 0.45 2.58 -8.21
N VAL A 244 -0.16 1.86 -7.27
CA VAL A 244 -0.91 0.62 -7.52
C VAL A 244 -2.40 0.92 -7.53
N LEU A 245 -3.09 0.41 -8.55
CA LEU A 245 -4.53 0.22 -8.47
C LEU A 245 -4.80 -1.05 -7.66
N GLU A 246 -5.42 -0.89 -6.52
CA GLU A 246 -5.74 -2.01 -5.64
C GLU A 246 -7.19 -2.46 -5.82
N ARG A 247 -7.38 -3.77 -6.00
CA ARG A 247 -8.67 -4.42 -6.06
C ARG A 247 -8.55 -5.80 -5.41
N ASP A 248 -9.23 -5.99 -4.26
CA ASP A 248 -9.05 -7.18 -3.44
C ASP A 248 -10.09 -8.25 -3.68
N PHE A 249 -11.27 -7.85 -4.12
CA PHE A 249 -12.37 -8.75 -4.50
C PHE A 249 -13.30 -8.06 -5.49
N ASN A 250 -14.36 -8.75 -5.92
CA ASN A 250 -15.27 -8.26 -6.97
C ASN A 250 -14.50 -7.83 -8.23
N TYR A 251 -13.58 -8.68 -8.68
CA TYR A 251 -12.76 -8.35 -9.85
C TYR A 251 -13.62 -8.13 -11.06
N PRO A 252 -13.63 -6.92 -11.66
CA PRO A 252 -14.23 -6.70 -12.96
C PRO A 252 -13.33 -7.34 -14.04
N PRO A 253 -13.80 -7.42 -15.30
CA PRO A 253 -12.93 -7.78 -16.41
C PRO A 253 -11.63 -6.96 -16.41
N LEU A 254 -10.49 -7.59 -16.74
CA LEU A 254 -9.18 -6.92 -16.72
C LEU A 254 -9.19 -5.62 -17.53
N ALA A 255 -9.93 -5.53 -18.62
CA ALA A 255 -10.04 -4.32 -19.43
C ALA A 255 -10.55 -3.10 -18.65
N GLU A 256 -11.43 -3.29 -17.67
CA GLU A 256 -11.91 -2.21 -16.79
C GLU A 256 -10.82 -1.76 -15.82
N LEU A 257 -10.07 -2.69 -15.22
CA LEU A 257 -8.92 -2.37 -14.38
C LEU A 257 -7.85 -1.61 -15.19
N LEU A 258 -7.59 -2.01 -16.42
CA LEU A 258 -6.65 -1.31 -17.30
C LEU A 258 -7.14 0.08 -17.71
N ALA A 259 -8.45 0.30 -17.80
CA ALA A 259 -8.99 1.64 -18.01
C ALA A 259 -8.75 2.55 -16.79
N GLU A 260 -8.88 2.03 -15.55
CA GLU A 260 -8.55 2.77 -14.34
C GLU A 260 -7.03 3.04 -14.26
N THR A 261 -6.17 2.08 -14.59
CA THR A 261 -4.71 2.30 -14.62
C THR A 261 -4.29 3.32 -15.70
N ALA A 262 -4.99 3.34 -16.85
CA ALA A 262 -4.77 4.38 -17.86
C ALA A 262 -5.17 5.77 -17.34
N ARG A 263 -6.25 5.88 -16.56
CA ARG A 263 -6.64 7.13 -15.87
C ARG A 263 -5.58 7.56 -14.85
N MET A 264 -5.03 6.64 -14.05
CA MET A 264 -3.91 6.96 -13.14
C MET A 264 -2.74 7.57 -13.91
N ARG A 265 -2.37 6.97 -15.03
CA ARG A 265 -1.28 7.47 -15.90
C ARG A 265 -1.57 8.89 -16.42
N ALA A 266 -2.81 9.16 -16.83
CA ALA A 266 -3.22 10.49 -17.27
C ALA A 266 -3.10 11.53 -16.14
N VAL A 267 -3.50 11.19 -14.92
CA VAL A 267 -3.35 12.06 -13.73
C VAL A 267 -1.88 12.34 -13.44
N GLN A 268 -1.01 11.33 -13.46
CA GLN A 268 0.42 11.51 -13.25
C GLN A 268 1.07 12.39 -14.32
N CYS A 269 0.71 12.18 -15.60
CA CYS A 269 1.21 13.01 -16.70
C CYS A 269 0.80 14.48 -16.53
N ALA A 270 -0.45 14.73 -16.13
CA ALA A 270 -0.94 16.10 -15.90
C ALA A 270 -0.20 16.79 -14.75
N ALA A 271 0.08 16.05 -13.65
CA ALA A 271 0.84 16.57 -12.51
C ALA A 271 2.32 16.82 -12.85
N GLY A 272 2.96 15.93 -13.63
CA GLY A 272 4.35 16.09 -14.06
C GLY A 272 4.57 17.30 -14.96
N GLY A 273 3.63 17.62 -15.86
CA GLY A 273 3.69 18.80 -16.72
C GLY A 273 3.55 20.13 -15.97
N GLN A 274 2.99 20.14 -14.76
CA GLN A 274 2.89 21.34 -13.91
C GLN A 274 4.17 21.62 -13.09
N ALA A 275 5.04 20.63 -12.95
CA ALA A 275 6.28 20.79 -12.18
C ALA A 275 7.43 21.41 -13.03
N ASP A 276 7.28 21.46 -14.34
CA ASP A 276 8.27 22.00 -15.29
C ASP A 276 7.96 23.45 -15.73
N GLU A 277 6.86 24.06 -15.25
CA GLU A 277 6.49 25.47 -15.44
C GLU A 277 6.81 26.30 -14.16
#